data_fc5c1f78c43ce4ae715cc475238f41d7
#
_entry.id   fc5c1f78c43ce4ae715cc475238f41d7
#
_cell.length_a   1.000
_cell.length_b   1.000
_cell.length_c   1.000
_cell.angle_alpha   90.00
_cell.angle_beta   90.00
_cell.angle_gamma   90.00
#
_symmetry.space_group_name_H-M   'P 1'
#
loop_
_entity.id
_entity.type
_entity.pdbx_description
1 polymer ?
#
loop_
_entity_poly.entity_id
_entity_poly.type
_entity_poly.pdbx_seq_one_letter_code
_entity_poly.pdbx_strand_id
1 'polypeptide(L)'
;MYKRQYTASAVLSFAFGERIAVVDTNIRRVLSRAFVGVESLGGSASPAERALAKRLLPDDDSVKCRRFDRPSVVWNQAVMELGATVCTAKSPLCEACPIAGKCAFLRNGRPGLGQRRTRPRQRFQGTDRQVRGLVLNALRGLPDGETVLDRKSVERLWKDHVQLDKCIASLDEDGLIEILPGGGVRLPV
;
A
#
# COMPACT_ATOMS: atom_id res chain seq x y z
N MET A 1 -4.01 4.04 -13.14
CA MET A 1 -4.16 2.62 -13.54
C MET A 1 -3.38 1.64 -12.67
N TYR A 2 -2.19 1.97 -12.19
CA TYR A 2 -1.30 1.07 -11.43
C TYR A 2 -1.75 0.72 -10.01
N LYS A 3 -2.27 1.69 -9.25
CA LYS A 3 -2.76 1.45 -7.88
C LYS A 3 -3.92 0.46 -7.83
N ARG A 4 -4.79 0.49 -8.85
CA ARG A 4 -5.92 -0.45 -8.95
C ARG A 4 -5.45 -1.89 -9.15
N GLN A 5 -4.42 -2.12 -9.98
CA GLN A 5 -3.90 -3.46 -10.24
C GLN A 5 -3.23 -4.08 -9.01
N TYR A 6 -2.42 -3.29 -8.27
CA TYR A 6 -1.84 -3.75 -7.00
C TYR A 6 -2.94 -4.11 -5.99
N THR A 7 -3.90 -3.20 -5.76
CA THR A 7 -4.99 -3.42 -4.79
C THR A 7 -5.81 -4.65 -5.16
N ALA A 8 -6.17 -4.81 -6.42
CA ALA A 8 -6.91 -5.99 -6.88
C ALA A 8 -6.13 -7.29 -6.64
N SER A 9 -4.84 -7.34 -7.00
CA SER A 9 -3.99 -8.52 -6.76
C SER A 9 -3.82 -8.81 -5.27
N ALA A 10 -3.66 -7.77 -4.44
CA ALA A 10 -3.52 -7.92 -2.99
C ALA A 10 -4.81 -8.49 -2.37
N VAL A 11 -5.97 -7.95 -2.75
CA VAL A 11 -7.27 -8.47 -2.29
C VAL A 11 -7.48 -9.91 -2.73
N LEU A 12 -7.25 -10.23 -4.00
CA LEU A 12 -7.39 -11.59 -4.51
C LEU A 12 -6.46 -12.58 -3.78
N SER A 13 -5.21 -12.20 -3.55
CA SER A 13 -4.27 -13.05 -2.83
C SER A 13 -4.63 -13.17 -1.34
N PHE A 14 -4.72 -12.04 -0.62
CA PHE A 14 -4.79 -12.07 0.84
C PHE A 14 -6.18 -12.32 1.40
N ALA A 15 -7.26 -11.86 0.73
CA ALA A 15 -8.62 -12.07 1.18
C ALA A 15 -9.28 -13.32 0.55
N PHE A 16 -8.92 -13.63 -0.69
CA PHE A 16 -9.53 -14.75 -1.41
C PHE A 16 -8.60 -15.94 -1.60
N GLY A 17 -7.31 -15.83 -1.23
CA GLY A 17 -6.33 -16.91 -1.33
C GLY A 17 -6.03 -17.32 -2.78
N GLU A 18 -6.22 -16.42 -3.73
CA GLU A 18 -5.95 -16.70 -5.14
C GLU A 18 -4.45 -16.68 -5.43
N ARG A 19 -4.00 -17.61 -6.28
CA ARG A 19 -2.61 -17.67 -6.75
C ARG A 19 -2.35 -16.57 -7.75
N ILE A 20 -2.02 -15.39 -7.26
CA ILE A 20 -1.70 -14.20 -8.06
C ILE A 20 -0.48 -13.47 -7.51
N ALA A 21 0.41 -13.00 -8.39
CA ALA A 21 1.56 -12.24 -7.96
C ALA A 21 1.14 -10.83 -7.52
N VAL A 22 1.43 -10.51 -6.27
CA VAL A 22 1.29 -9.16 -5.72
C VAL A 22 2.58 -8.40 -6.00
N VAL A 23 2.47 -7.22 -6.62
CA VAL A 23 3.66 -6.44 -7.03
C VAL A 23 3.55 -5.01 -6.51
N ASP A 24 4.06 -4.81 -5.30
CA ASP A 24 4.22 -3.49 -4.69
C ASP A 24 5.68 -3.00 -4.75
N THR A 25 5.97 -1.86 -4.15
CA THR A 25 7.32 -1.30 -4.11
C THR A 25 8.29 -2.15 -3.28
N ASN A 26 7.81 -2.81 -2.22
CA ASN A 26 8.62 -3.65 -1.35
C ASN A 26 8.99 -4.95 -2.05
N ILE A 27 7.99 -5.65 -2.59
CA ILE A 27 8.18 -6.91 -3.31
C ILE A 27 9.11 -6.71 -4.50
N ARG A 28 8.89 -5.68 -5.32
CA ARG A 28 9.77 -5.36 -6.45
C ARG A 28 11.22 -5.16 -6.03
N ARG A 29 11.45 -4.42 -4.96
CA ARG A 29 12.79 -4.17 -4.42
C ARG A 29 13.45 -5.47 -3.97
N VAL A 30 12.73 -6.31 -3.20
CA VAL A 30 13.25 -7.60 -2.75
C VAL A 30 13.60 -8.49 -3.93
N LEU A 31 12.68 -8.67 -4.88
CA LEU A 31 12.89 -9.55 -6.04
C LEU A 31 14.02 -9.05 -6.94
N SER A 32 14.09 -7.74 -7.21
CA SER A 32 15.16 -7.14 -7.99
C SER A 32 16.53 -7.36 -7.32
N ARG A 33 16.63 -7.10 -6.02
CA ARG A 33 17.88 -7.29 -5.28
C ARG A 33 18.25 -8.76 -5.14
N ALA A 34 17.33 -9.61 -4.69
CA ALA A 34 17.64 -10.99 -4.39
C ALA A 34 17.97 -11.82 -5.64
N PHE A 35 17.20 -11.65 -6.72
CA PHE A 35 17.27 -12.52 -7.89
C PHE A 35 17.96 -11.89 -9.11
N VAL A 36 17.89 -10.57 -9.28
CA VAL A 36 18.55 -9.89 -10.40
C VAL A 36 19.88 -9.25 -9.98
N GLY A 37 20.05 -8.95 -8.69
CA GLY A 37 21.28 -8.37 -8.16
C GLY A 37 21.44 -6.88 -8.38
N VAL A 38 20.34 -6.17 -8.68
CA VAL A 38 20.34 -4.72 -8.93
C VAL A 38 19.27 -4.01 -8.12
N GLU A 39 19.45 -2.72 -7.94
CA GLU A 39 18.44 -1.88 -7.28
C GLU A 39 17.19 -1.75 -8.16
N SER A 40 16.00 -1.82 -7.57
CA SER A 40 14.75 -1.63 -8.31
C SER A 40 14.67 -0.25 -8.96
N LEU A 41 14.17 -0.19 -10.20
CA LEU A 41 14.11 1.05 -10.98
C LEU A 41 13.17 2.12 -10.42
N GLY A 42 12.34 1.81 -9.43
CA GLY A 42 11.32 2.74 -8.91
C GLY A 42 10.20 3.02 -9.93
N GLY A 43 9.31 3.94 -9.62
CA GLY A 43 8.17 4.24 -10.49
C GLY A 43 7.13 3.11 -10.53
N SER A 44 6.48 2.95 -11.67
CA SER A 44 5.50 1.87 -11.91
C SER A 44 6.20 0.54 -12.19
N ALA A 45 5.61 -0.60 -11.79
CA ALA A 45 6.18 -1.91 -12.08
C ALA A 45 6.31 -2.14 -13.60
N SER A 46 7.52 -2.46 -14.06
CA SER A 46 7.76 -2.78 -15.46
C SER A 46 7.16 -4.15 -15.84
N PRO A 47 6.95 -4.43 -17.14
CA PRO A 47 6.57 -5.77 -17.57
C PRO A 47 7.53 -6.86 -17.11
N ALA A 48 8.84 -6.59 -17.12
CA ALA A 48 9.87 -7.51 -16.65
C ALA A 48 9.78 -7.82 -15.15
N GLU A 49 9.54 -6.81 -14.32
CA GLU A 49 9.34 -7.00 -12.87
C GLU A 49 8.09 -7.83 -12.57
N ARG A 50 7.00 -7.59 -13.32
CA ARG A 50 5.77 -8.41 -13.19
C ARG A 50 6.00 -9.86 -13.64
N ALA A 51 6.70 -10.07 -14.75
CA ALA A 51 7.04 -11.39 -15.22
C ALA A 51 7.93 -12.14 -14.22
N LEU A 52 8.90 -11.45 -13.62
CA LEU A 52 9.76 -12.01 -12.57
C LEU A 52 8.92 -12.44 -11.36
N ALA A 53 8.05 -11.56 -10.85
CA ALA A 53 7.19 -11.86 -9.71
C ALA A 53 6.28 -13.08 -9.99
N LYS A 54 5.69 -13.14 -11.20
CA LYS A 54 4.85 -14.27 -11.62
C LYS A 54 5.65 -15.58 -11.71
N ARG A 55 6.88 -15.54 -12.24
CA ARG A 55 7.74 -16.72 -12.37
C ARG A 55 8.22 -17.27 -11.04
N LEU A 56 8.43 -16.40 -10.05
CA LEU A 56 8.90 -16.78 -8.71
C LEU A 56 7.77 -17.15 -7.75
N LEU A 57 6.52 -16.97 -8.16
CA LEU A 57 5.38 -17.32 -7.35
C LEU A 57 5.26 -18.84 -7.21
N PRO A 58 5.29 -19.39 -5.98
CA PRO A 58 5.19 -20.83 -5.76
C PRO A 58 3.91 -21.43 -6.36
N ASP A 59 3.98 -22.72 -6.66
CA ASP A 59 2.82 -23.50 -7.05
C ASP A 59 2.04 -23.95 -5.80
N ASP A 60 0.72 -23.85 -5.84
CA ASP A 60 -0.18 -24.21 -4.75
C ASP A 60 -0.64 -25.68 -4.84
N ASP A 61 -0.52 -26.31 -5.99
CA ASP A 61 -1.04 -27.66 -6.26
C ASP A 61 -0.27 -28.76 -5.52
N SER A 62 0.95 -28.46 -5.09
CA SER A 62 1.83 -29.41 -4.41
C SER A 62 1.49 -29.65 -2.94
N VAL A 63 0.61 -28.82 -2.32
CA VAL A 63 0.33 -28.85 -0.88
C VAL A 63 -1.16 -28.76 -0.63
N LYS A 64 -1.73 -29.76 0.06
CA LYS A 64 -3.09 -29.69 0.60
C LYS A 64 -3.08 -28.79 1.85
N CYS A 65 -3.45 -27.54 1.70
CA CYS A 65 -3.47 -26.56 2.79
C CYS A 65 -4.76 -25.74 2.80
N ARG A 66 -4.98 -25.00 3.89
CA ARG A 66 -6.08 -24.03 3.96
C ARG A 66 -5.84 -22.90 2.96
N ARG A 67 -6.90 -22.20 2.55
CA ARG A 67 -6.85 -21.11 1.56
C ARG A 67 -5.77 -20.08 1.87
N PHE A 68 -5.60 -19.70 3.12
CA PHE A 68 -4.65 -18.65 3.53
C PHE A 68 -3.23 -19.16 3.80
N ASP A 69 -3.05 -20.48 3.89
CA ASP A 69 -1.76 -21.14 4.08
C ASP A 69 -1.15 -21.59 2.75
N ARG A 70 -1.77 -21.24 1.62
CA ARG A 70 -1.24 -21.56 0.30
C ARG A 70 0.16 -20.98 0.12
N PRO A 71 1.10 -21.75 -0.46
CA PRO A 71 2.47 -21.30 -0.69
C PRO A 71 2.56 -19.94 -1.39
N SER A 72 1.71 -19.68 -2.37
CA SER A 72 1.68 -18.39 -3.11
C SER A 72 1.24 -17.22 -2.22
N VAL A 73 0.29 -17.41 -1.32
CA VAL A 73 -0.19 -16.38 -0.39
C VAL A 73 0.89 -16.07 0.65
N VAL A 74 1.44 -17.13 1.28
CA VAL A 74 2.52 -17.00 2.27
C VAL A 74 3.76 -16.36 1.65
N TRP A 75 4.09 -16.70 0.40
CA TRP A 75 5.17 -16.07 -0.35
C TRP A 75 4.97 -14.57 -0.52
N ASN A 76 3.78 -14.15 -0.99
CA ASN A 76 3.48 -12.72 -1.17
C ASN A 76 3.60 -11.95 0.15
N GLN A 77 3.10 -12.53 1.26
CA GLN A 77 3.20 -11.93 2.60
C GLN A 77 4.65 -11.84 3.07
N ALA A 78 5.39 -12.95 3.01
CA ALA A 78 6.78 -13.02 3.45
C ALA A 78 7.70 -12.07 2.69
N VAL A 79 7.56 -11.99 1.35
CA VAL A 79 8.37 -11.08 0.53
C VAL A 79 8.02 -9.62 0.81
N MET A 80 6.73 -9.32 1.02
CA MET A 80 6.28 -7.96 1.37
C MET A 80 6.83 -7.54 2.73
N GLU A 81 6.72 -8.40 3.74
CA GLU A 81 7.23 -8.16 5.09
C GLU A 81 8.76 -8.01 5.11
N LEU A 82 9.47 -8.91 4.42
CA LEU A 82 10.92 -8.80 4.28
C LEU A 82 11.33 -7.44 3.68
N GLY A 83 10.58 -6.96 2.70
CA GLY A 83 10.81 -5.65 2.10
C GLY A 83 10.49 -4.49 3.02
N ALA A 84 9.49 -4.62 3.88
CA ALA A 84 9.09 -3.57 4.81
C ALA A 84 10.04 -3.46 6.02
N THR A 85 10.52 -4.59 6.54
CA THR A 85 11.24 -4.67 7.82
C THR A 85 12.75 -4.80 7.68
N VAL A 86 13.23 -5.64 6.76
CA VAL A 86 14.65 -5.98 6.61
C VAL A 86 15.25 -5.37 5.35
N CYS A 87 14.70 -5.68 4.18
CA CYS A 87 15.23 -5.22 2.89
C CYS A 87 14.72 -3.80 2.58
N THR A 88 14.98 -2.86 3.45
CA THR A 88 14.51 -1.47 3.33
C THR A 88 15.20 -0.73 2.18
N ALA A 89 14.61 0.39 1.73
CA ALA A 89 15.09 1.09 0.54
C ALA A 89 16.48 1.75 0.75
N LYS A 90 16.69 2.37 1.91
CA LYS A 90 17.90 3.16 2.17
C LYS A 90 18.97 2.39 2.96
N SER A 91 18.53 1.63 3.94
CA SER A 91 19.42 0.96 4.91
C SER A 91 18.95 -0.47 5.12
N PRO A 92 19.18 -1.37 4.15
CA PRO A 92 18.79 -2.77 4.30
C PRO A 92 19.64 -3.46 5.38
N LEU A 93 18.97 -4.21 6.26
CA LEU A 93 19.60 -4.98 7.33
C LEU A 93 20.06 -6.33 6.79
N CYS A 94 21.08 -6.32 5.91
CA CYS A 94 21.53 -7.51 5.20
C CYS A 94 22.08 -8.60 6.13
N GLU A 95 22.67 -8.23 7.27
CA GLU A 95 23.22 -9.15 8.27
C GLU A 95 22.13 -9.96 8.98
N ALA A 96 20.94 -9.36 9.17
CA ALA A 96 19.77 -10.01 9.74
C ALA A 96 18.84 -10.64 8.67
N CYS A 97 19.22 -10.61 7.41
CA CYS A 97 18.37 -11.06 6.32
C CYS A 97 18.37 -12.59 6.18
N PRO A 98 17.21 -13.27 6.28
CA PRO A 98 17.15 -14.74 6.20
C PRO A 98 17.59 -15.31 4.85
N ILE A 99 17.60 -14.49 3.80
CA ILE A 99 18.04 -14.90 2.45
C ILE A 99 19.39 -14.30 2.05
N ALA A 100 20.18 -13.76 2.97
CA ALA A 100 21.46 -13.10 2.70
C ALA A 100 22.41 -13.98 1.87
N GLY A 101 22.56 -15.25 2.25
CA GLY A 101 23.47 -16.20 1.57
C GLY A 101 23.09 -16.50 0.12
N LYS A 102 21.84 -16.24 -0.30
CA LYS A 102 21.35 -16.44 -1.67
C LYS A 102 21.11 -15.14 -2.43
N CYS A 103 21.36 -13.99 -1.80
CA CYS A 103 21.04 -12.68 -2.35
C CYS A 103 22.09 -12.23 -3.37
N ALA A 104 21.70 -12.12 -4.64
CA ALA A 104 22.58 -11.65 -5.70
C ALA A 104 23.06 -10.21 -5.49
N PHE A 105 22.19 -9.34 -4.96
CA PHE A 105 22.51 -7.94 -4.67
C PHE A 105 23.63 -7.80 -3.61
N LEU A 106 23.54 -8.60 -2.53
CA LEU A 106 24.55 -8.60 -1.48
C LEU A 106 25.88 -9.14 -2.03
N ARG A 107 25.84 -10.24 -2.78
CA ARG A 107 27.02 -10.85 -3.43
C ARG A 107 27.70 -9.90 -4.42
N ASN A 108 26.93 -9.07 -5.11
CA ASN A 108 27.43 -8.08 -6.06
C ASN A 108 27.89 -6.76 -5.39
N GLY A 109 28.01 -6.70 -4.07
CA GLY A 109 28.44 -5.49 -3.35
C GLY A 109 27.39 -4.37 -3.29
N ARG A 110 26.11 -4.69 -3.43
CA ARG A 110 24.97 -3.77 -3.31
C ARG A 110 25.01 -2.62 -4.33
N PRO A 111 25.04 -2.90 -5.64
CA PRO A 111 25.21 -1.87 -6.67
C PRO A 111 24.05 -0.88 -6.70
N GLY A 112 24.35 0.42 -6.69
CA GLY A 112 23.37 1.49 -6.75
C GLY A 112 22.62 1.75 -5.44
N LEU A 113 22.99 1.12 -4.33
CA LEU A 113 22.40 1.41 -3.01
C LEU A 113 22.66 2.87 -2.63
N GLY A 114 21.61 3.60 -2.32
CA GLY A 114 21.69 5.02 -1.93
C GLY A 114 21.86 6.00 -3.08
N GLN A 115 22.18 5.55 -4.30
CA GLN A 115 22.37 6.43 -5.46
C GLN A 115 21.06 6.92 -6.08
N ARG A 116 19.95 6.23 -5.84
CA ARG A 116 18.63 6.60 -6.37
C ARG A 116 17.95 7.62 -5.49
N ARG A 117 17.53 8.71 -6.14
CA ARG A 117 16.55 9.61 -5.55
C ARG A 117 15.25 8.82 -5.29
N THR A 118 14.99 8.49 -4.04
CA THR A 118 13.65 8.18 -3.63
C THR A 118 12.75 9.36 -4.04
N ARG A 119 11.58 9.10 -4.62
CA ARG A 119 10.59 10.16 -4.84
C ARG A 119 10.55 11.06 -3.61
N PRO A 120 10.56 12.39 -3.76
CA PRO A 120 10.35 13.28 -2.63
C PRO A 120 9.12 12.78 -1.86
N ARG A 121 9.20 12.75 -0.54
CA ARG A 121 8.03 12.43 0.28
C ARG A 121 6.90 13.33 -0.19
N GLN A 122 5.81 12.72 -0.65
CA GLN A 122 4.62 13.48 -1.00
C GLN A 122 4.23 14.29 0.24
N ARG A 123 4.20 15.60 0.11
CA ARG A 123 3.86 16.51 1.20
C ARG A 123 2.46 16.12 1.69
N PHE A 124 2.33 15.75 2.95
CA PHE A 124 1.05 15.35 3.52
C PHE A 124 0.22 16.58 3.92
N GLN A 125 0.90 17.58 4.49
CA GLN A 125 0.27 18.81 4.94
C GLN A 125 -0.28 19.62 3.76
N GLY A 126 -1.53 20.08 3.87
CA GLY A 126 -2.21 20.85 2.85
C GLY A 126 -2.78 20.04 1.70
N THR A 127 -2.74 18.70 1.74
CA THR A 127 -3.26 17.87 0.66
C THR A 127 -4.71 17.44 0.90
N ASP A 128 -5.45 17.17 -0.18
CA ASP A 128 -6.81 16.60 -0.12
C ASP A 128 -6.84 15.31 0.71
N ARG A 129 -5.76 14.52 0.71
CA ARG A 129 -5.64 13.33 1.55
C ARG A 129 -5.69 13.65 3.04
N GLN A 130 -5.06 14.76 3.46
CA GLN A 130 -5.13 15.20 4.86
C GLN A 130 -6.55 15.63 5.21
N VAL A 131 -7.16 16.46 4.38
CA VAL A 131 -8.52 16.98 4.62
C VAL A 131 -9.53 15.84 4.70
N ARG A 132 -9.51 14.91 3.76
CA ARG A 132 -10.35 13.70 3.77
C ARG A 132 -10.15 12.88 5.03
N GLY A 133 -8.88 12.71 5.47
CA GLY A 133 -8.55 12.00 6.70
C GLY A 133 -9.11 12.68 7.94
N LEU A 134 -9.08 14.02 8.02
CA LEU A 134 -9.64 14.79 9.13
C LEU A 134 -11.16 14.62 9.23
N VAL A 135 -11.88 14.69 8.11
CA VAL A 135 -13.34 14.48 8.07
C VAL A 135 -13.72 13.09 8.57
N LEU A 136 -13.05 12.03 8.04
CA LEU A 136 -13.32 10.66 8.47
C LEU A 136 -12.97 10.40 9.94
N ASN A 137 -11.88 10.99 10.43
CA ASN A 137 -11.50 10.86 11.84
C ASN A 137 -12.47 11.57 12.77
N ALA A 138 -12.96 12.76 12.37
CA ALA A 138 -13.98 13.49 13.15
C ALA A 138 -15.28 12.68 13.26
N LEU A 139 -15.73 12.06 12.17
CA LEU A 139 -16.91 11.18 12.17
C LEU A 139 -16.75 9.94 13.03
N ARG A 140 -15.56 9.31 13.01
CA ARG A 140 -15.27 8.12 13.82
C ARG A 140 -15.06 8.43 15.30
N GLY A 141 -14.75 9.67 15.63
CA GLY A 141 -14.55 10.14 16.99
C GLY A 141 -15.78 10.80 17.60
N LEU A 142 -16.96 10.73 16.97
CA LEU A 142 -18.20 11.21 17.56
C LEU A 142 -18.55 10.40 18.81
N PRO A 143 -19.13 11.04 19.85
CA PRO A 143 -19.60 10.35 21.05
C PRO A 143 -20.66 9.28 20.73
N ASP A 144 -20.79 8.30 21.61
CA ASP A 144 -21.81 7.26 21.49
C ASP A 144 -23.21 7.88 21.38
N GLY A 145 -23.93 7.48 20.33
CA GLY A 145 -25.27 7.98 20.00
C GLY A 145 -25.30 9.15 19.02
N GLU A 146 -24.17 9.79 18.75
CA GLU A 146 -24.05 10.81 17.71
C GLU A 146 -23.55 10.16 16.41
N THR A 147 -24.30 10.37 15.31
CA THR A 147 -23.96 9.80 14.00
C THR A 147 -23.68 10.86 12.94
N VAL A 148 -23.94 12.12 13.25
CA VAL A 148 -23.89 13.25 12.32
C VAL A 148 -22.94 14.32 12.81
N LEU A 149 -22.03 14.75 11.95
CA LEU A 149 -21.22 15.95 12.15
C LEU A 149 -21.90 17.11 11.44
N ASP A 150 -22.36 18.10 12.20
CA ASP A 150 -23.03 19.27 11.65
C ASP A 150 -22.12 20.16 10.81
N ARG A 151 -22.69 20.99 9.95
CA ARG A 151 -21.94 21.85 9.02
C ARG A 151 -20.92 22.77 9.72
N LYS A 152 -21.27 23.34 10.86
CA LYS A 152 -20.37 24.24 11.60
C LYS A 152 -19.14 23.50 12.14
N SER A 153 -19.35 22.28 12.61
CA SER A 153 -18.27 21.40 13.08
C SER A 153 -17.38 20.94 11.94
N VAL A 154 -17.96 20.63 10.77
CA VAL A 154 -17.21 20.32 9.55
C VAL A 154 -16.31 21.49 9.13
N GLU A 155 -16.83 22.71 9.09
CA GLU A 155 -16.09 23.92 8.69
C GLU A 155 -14.88 24.22 9.59
N ARG A 156 -14.95 23.84 10.87
CA ARG A 156 -13.82 24.00 11.81
C ARG A 156 -12.66 23.06 11.52
N LEU A 157 -12.86 21.98 10.75
CA LEU A 157 -11.82 20.98 10.46
C LEU A 157 -10.74 21.52 9.54
N TRP A 158 -11.07 22.46 8.66
CA TRP A 158 -10.13 22.98 7.66
C TRP A 158 -10.40 24.42 7.28
N LYS A 159 -9.35 25.23 7.18
CA LYS A 159 -9.48 26.70 6.92
C LYS A 159 -9.89 27.02 5.48
N ASP A 160 -9.44 26.23 4.51
CA ASP A 160 -9.81 26.39 3.11
C ASP A 160 -11.11 25.61 2.85
N HIS A 161 -12.22 26.33 2.91
CA HIS A 161 -13.55 25.73 2.74
C HIS A 161 -13.80 25.25 1.32
N VAL A 162 -13.15 25.82 0.30
CA VAL A 162 -13.26 25.34 -1.09
C VAL A 162 -12.62 23.97 -1.22
N GLN A 163 -11.43 23.79 -0.66
CA GLN A 163 -10.77 22.48 -0.62
C GLN A 163 -11.56 21.49 0.24
N LEU A 164 -12.10 21.93 1.37
CA LEU A 164 -12.92 21.10 2.27
C LEU A 164 -14.16 20.56 1.55
N ASP A 165 -14.92 21.43 0.90
CA ASP A 165 -16.16 21.06 0.19
C ASP A 165 -15.87 20.10 -0.98
N LYS A 166 -14.79 20.35 -1.72
CA LYS A 166 -14.32 19.42 -2.76
C LYS A 166 -13.98 18.03 -2.18
N CYS A 167 -13.33 17.99 -1.02
CA CYS A 167 -12.96 16.74 -0.36
C CYS A 167 -14.19 16.00 0.17
N ILE A 168 -15.18 16.72 0.69
CA ILE A 168 -16.47 16.18 1.16
C ILE A 168 -17.23 15.57 -0.01
N ALA A 169 -17.39 16.30 -1.12
CA ALA A 169 -18.03 15.77 -2.32
C ALA A 169 -17.31 14.50 -2.84
N SER A 170 -15.98 14.50 -2.86
CA SER A 170 -15.22 13.32 -3.26
C SER A 170 -15.36 12.13 -2.28
N LEU A 171 -15.55 12.37 -0.99
CA LEU A 171 -15.81 11.30 -0.02
C LEU A 171 -17.21 10.70 -0.20
N ASP A 172 -18.19 11.53 -0.53
CA ASP A 172 -19.56 11.12 -0.84
C ASP A 172 -19.62 10.30 -2.14
N GLU A 173 -18.99 10.79 -3.20
CA GLU A 173 -18.83 10.05 -4.48
C GLU A 173 -18.15 8.67 -4.29
N ASP A 174 -17.19 8.58 -3.37
CA ASP A 174 -16.50 7.32 -3.03
C ASP A 174 -17.35 6.41 -2.11
N GLY A 175 -18.54 6.86 -1.66
CA GLY A 175 -19.41 6.12 -0.75
C GLY A 175 -18.83 5.95 0.66
N LEU A 176 -17.94 6.86 1.08
CA LEU A 176 -17.28 6.82 2.40
C LEU A 176 -18.01 7.68 3.44
N ILE A 177 -18.85 8.60 3.00
CA ILE A 177 -19.74 9.43 3.82
C ILE A 177 -21.03 9.66 3.05
N GLU A 178 -22.04 10.21 3.74
CA GLU A 178 -23.27 10.73 3.16
C GLU A 178 -23.42 12.21 3.54
N ILE A 179 -23.72 13.07 2.55
CA ILE A 179 -24.02 14.48 2.74
C ILE A 179 -25.52 14.63 3.04
N LEU A 180 -25.84 15.26 4.15
CA LEU A 180 -27.22 15.46 4.59
C LEU A 180 -27.78 16.83 4.15
N PRO A 181 -29.11 16.99 4.07
CA PRO A 181 -29.74 18.29 3.93
C PRO A 181 -29.26 19.25 5.04
N GLY A 182 -28.75 20.43 4.64
CA GLY A 182 -28.10 21.37 5.58
C GLY A 182 -26.59 21.26 5.68
N GLY A 183 -25.96 20.37 4.90
CA GLY A 183 -24.50 20.29 4.74
C GLY A 183 -23.78 19.56 5.87
N GLY A 184 -24.49 18.91 6.77
CA GLY A 184 -23.91 17.94 7.71
C GLY A 184 -23.48 16.67 7.00
N VAL A 185 -22.60 15.87 7.63
CA VAL A 185 -22.09 14.61 7.07
C VAL A 185 -22.21 13.48 8.08
N ARG A 186 -22.37 12.24 7.57
CA ARG A 186 -22.35 11.02 8.39
C ARG A 186 -21.61 9.88 7.71
N LEU A 187 -21.27 8.84 8.45
CA LEU A 187 -20.84 7.58 7.85
C LEU A 187 -22.02 6.86 7.20
N PRO A 188 -21.83 6.13 6.09
CA PRO A 188 -22.89 5.35 5.48
C PRO A 188 -23.41 4.29 6.47
N VAL A 189 -24.71 4.05 6.44
CA VAL A 189 -25.40 3.06 7.29
C VAL A 189 -25.38 1.68 6.65
#